data_b1742beda89550e4c0558eafcebb7009
#
_entry.id   b1742beda89550e4c0558eafcebb7009
#
_cell.length_a   1.000
_cell.length_b   1.000
_cell.length_c   1.000
_cell.angle_alpha   90.00
_cell.angle_beta   90.00
_cell.angle_gamma   90.00
#
_symmetry.space_group_name_H-M   'P 1'
#
loop_
_entity.id
_entity.type
_entity.pdbx_description
1 polymer ?
#
loop_
_entity_poly.entity_id
_entity_poly.type
_entity_poly.pdbx_seq_one_letter_code
_entity_poly.pdbx_strand_id
1 'polypeptide(L)' 'MEIEILHHANQRMQAYNVDEEMVQEAVRHPDREVPGHGGRQIAQKKLDGYVLRVVYEKQNHKTVVVTVYKARRERYQI' A
#
# COMPACT_ATOMS: atom_id res chain seq x y z
N MET A 1 -11.60 10.49 3.43
CA MET A 1 -10.33 10.10 4.07
C MET A 1 -9.18 10.78 3.33
N GLU A 2 -8.36 11.51 4.07
CA GLU A 2 -7.21 12.18 3.48
C GLU A 2 -6.02 11.23 3.41
N ILE A 3 -5.35 11.20 2.26
CA ILE A 3 -4.19 10.34 2.04
C ILE A 3 -2.99 11.21 1.70
N GLU A 4 -1.95 11.10 2.50
CA GLU A 4 -0.67 11.75 2.24
C GLU A 4 0.33 10.69 1.82
N ILE A 5 1.04 10.93 0.70
CA ILE A 5 2.04 9.99 0.20
C ILE A 5 3.41 10.61 0.42
N LEU A 6 4.22 9.97 1.27
CA LEU A 6 5.54 10.47 1.60
C LEU A 6 6.48 10.36 0.40
N HIS A 7 7.54 11.16 0.41
CA HIS A 7 8.50 11.21 -0.69
C HIS A 7 9.07 9.82 -1.04
N HIS A 8 9.45 9.05 -0.03
CA HIS A 8 9.96 7.70 -0.24
C HIS A 8 8.93 6.82 -0.95
N ALA A 9 7.65 6.93 -0.53
CA ALA A 9 6.59 6.16 -1.15
C ALA A 9 6.42 6.55 -2.62
N ASN A 10 6.51 7.85 -2.92
CA ASN A 10 6.44 8.32 -4.31
C ASN A 10 7.56 7.73 -5.16
N GLN A 11 8.77 7.66 -4.62
CA GLN A 11 9.90 7.06 -5.33
C GLN A 11 9.63 5.58 -5.62
N ARG A 12 9.09 4.86 -4.65
CA ARG A 12 8.77 3.44 -4.83
C ARG A 12 7.63 3.25 -5.83
N MET A 13 6.63 4.14 -5.80
CA MET A 13 5.54 4.10 -6.78
C MET A 13 6.08 4.20 -8.20
N GLN A 14 7.02 5.10 -8.43
CA GLN A 14 7.64 5.24 -9.75
C GLN A 14 8.42 3.98 -10.11
N ALA A 15 9.17 3.44 -9.18
CA ALA A 15 9.98 2.24 -9.41
C ALA A 15 9.12 1.03 -9.79
N TYR A 16 7.94 0.92 -9.21
CA TYR A 16 7.03 -0.21 -9.43
C TYR A 16 5.92 0.11 -10.42
N ASN A 17 5.93 1.30 -11.00
CA ASN A 17 4.91 1.74 -11.95
C ASN A 17 3.51 1.71 -11.33
N VAL A 18 3.39 2.29 -10.16
CA VAL A 18 2.15 2.38 -9.40
C VAL A 18 1.71 3.84 -9.36
N ASP A 19 0.46 4.12 -9.69
CA ASP A 19 -0.07 5.48 -9.63
C ASP A 19 -0.90 5.71 -8.35
N GLU A 20 -1.31 6.95 -8.14
CA GLU A 20 -2.04 7.31 -6.93
C GLU A 20 -3.39 6.61 -6.83
N GLU A 21 -4.07 6.39 -7.94
CA GLU A 21 -5.35 5.69 -7.95
C GLU A 21 -5.21 4.28 -7.41
N MET A 22 -4.14 3.59 -7.81
CA MET A 22 -3.88 2.24 -7.35
C MET A 22 -3.64 2.22 -5.84
N VAL A 23 -2.89 3.20 -5.33
CA VAL A 23 -2.62 3.31 -3.90
C VAL A 23 -3.90 3.60 -3.13
N GLN A 24 -4.70 4.54 -3.61
CA GLN A 24 -5.97 4.89 -2.96
C GLN A 24 -6.93 3.71 -2.94
N GLU A 25 -7.00 2.98 -4.04
CA GLU A 25 -7.87 1.81 -4.13
C GLU A 25 -7.43 0.72 -3.14
N ALA A 26 -6.12 0.50 -3.04
CA ALA A 26 -5.59 -0.49 -2.10
C ALA A 26 -5.91 -0.15 -0.65
N VAL A 27 -5.80 1.13 -0.29
CA VAL A 27 -6.06 1.58 1.08
C VAL A 27 -7.56 1.56 1.40
N ARG A 28 -8.39 1.98 0.46
CA ARG A 28 -9.84 2.06 0.69
C ARG A 28 -10.55 0.73 0.59
N HIS A 29 -10.11 -0.12 -0.33
CA HIS A 29 -10.76 -1.40 -0.63
C HIS A 29 -9.72 -2.51 -0.74
N PRO A 30 -8.99 -2.80 0.33
CA PRO A 30 -7.96 -3.85 0.28
C PRO A 30 -8.61 -5.23 0.12
N ASP A 31 -7.93 -6.11 -0.58
CA ASP A 31 -8.33 -7.52 -0.60
C ASP A 31 -7.95 -8.19 0.71
N ARG A 32 -6.89 -7.70 1.35
CA ARG A 32 -6.46 -8.17 2.65
C ARG A 32 -5.65 -7.08 3.33
N GLU A 33 -5.74 -7.02 4.65
CA GLU A 33 -4.94 -6.07 5.42
C GLU A 33 -4.26 -6.82 6.56
N VAL A 34 -2.97 -6.57 6.73
CA VAL A 34 -2.17 -7.24 7.77
C VAL A 34 -1.39 -6.19 8.55
N PRO A 35 -1.02 -6.51 9.80
CA PRO A 35 -0.20 -5.56 10.57
C PRO A 35 1.22 -5.51 10.05
N GLY A 36 1.84 -4.34 10.14
CA GLY A 36 3.23 -4.11 9.84
C GLY A 36 4.02 -3.80 11.10
N HIS A 37 5.27 -3.39 10.92
CA HIS A 37 6.12 -3.02 12.04
C HIS A 37 5.74 -1.65 12.59
N GLY A 38 5.89 -1.47 13.90
CA GLY A 38 5.77 -0.16 14.52
C GLY A 38 4.37 0.45 14.45
N GLY A 39 3.35 -0.40 14.53
CA GLY A 39 1.96 0.08 14.52
C GLY A 39 1.44 0.43 13.12
N ARG A 40 2.21 0.14 12.09
CA ARG A 40 1.78 0.37 10.72
C ARG A 40 0.85 -0.73 10.27
N GLN A 41 0.13 -0.47 9.17
CA GLN A 41 -0.73 -1.44 8.50
C GLN A 41 -0.25 -1.63 7.08
N ILE A 42 -0.51 -2.80 6.53
CA ILE A 42 -0.17 -3.12 5.15
C ILE A 42 -1.44 -3.53 4.43
N ALA A 43 -1.88 -2.68 3.49
CA ALA A 43 -3.04 -2.98 2.65
C ALA A 43 -2.55 -3.72 1.43
N GLN A 44 -3.21 -4.83 1.10
CA GLN A 44 -2.82 -5.67 -0.02
C GLN A 44 -3.93 -5.70 -1.05
N LYS A 45 -3.59 -5.44 -2.31
CA LYS A 45 -4.52 -5.43 -3.43
C LYS A 45 -4.00 -6.33 -4.54
N LYS A 46 -4.83 -7.24 -5.02
CA LYS A 46 -4.45 -8.19 -6.08
C LYS A 46 -4.28 -7.48 -7.41
N LEU A 47 -3.21 -7.81 -8.13
CA LEU A 47 -2.93 -7.32 -9.47
C LEU A 47 -2.46 -8.50 -10.33
N ASP A 48 -3.38 -9.26 -10.87
CA ASP A 48 -3.05 -10.46 -11.66
C ASP A 48 -2.08 -11.37 -10.88
N GLY A 49 -0.87 -11.60 -11.39
CA GLY A 49 0.13 -12.44 -10.74
C GLY A 49 0.85 -11.78 -9.58
N TYR A 50 0.51 -10.52 -9.26
CA TYR A 50 1.19 -9.75 -8.23
C TYR A 50 0.21 -9.28 -7.17
N VAL A 51 0.77 -8.80 -6.07
CA VAL A 51 0.01 -8.09 -5.05
C VAL A 51 0.68 -6.75 -4.82
N LEU A 52 -0.12 -5.70 -4.80
CA LEU A 52 0.35 -4.37 -4.40
C LEU A 52 0.26 -4.28 -2.89
N ARG A 53 1.37 -3.94 -2.24
CA ARG A 53 1.42 -3.78 -0.79
C ARG A 53 1.68 -2.32 -0.47
N VAL A 54 0.76 -1.71 0.25
CA VAL A 54 0.84 -0.31 0.64
C VAL A 54 0.99 -0.25 2.15
N VAL A 55 2.15 0.19 2.61
CA VAL A 55 2.45 0.33 4.04
C VAL A 55 2.05 1.74 4.46
N TYR A 56 1.16 1.85 5.45
CA TYR A 56 0.66 3.14 5.87
C TYR A 56 0.48 3.22 7.38
N GLU A 57 0.38 4.44 7.88
CA GLU A 57 0.06 4.74 9.27
C GLU A 57 -1.19 5.59 9.32
N LYS A 58 -2.00 5.42 10.35
CA LYS A 58 -3.12 6.32 10.61
C LYS A 58 -2.69 7.38 11.60
N GLN A 59 -2.86 8.64 11.22
CA GLN A 59 -2.52 9.79 12.04
C GLN A 59 -3.74 10.70 12.11
N ASN A 60 -4.48 10.64 13.22
CA ASN A 60 -5.72 11.40 13.39
C ASN A 60 -6.70 11.04 12.28
N HIS A 61 -7.03 11.99 11.39
CA HIS A 61 -7.99 11.77 10.30
C HIS A 61 -7.29 11.53 8.96
N LYS A 62 -6.00 11.24 9.00
CA LYS A 62 -5.19 11.15 7.80
C LYS A 62 -4.52 9.79 7.71
N THR A 63 -4.41 9.27 6.49
CA THR A 63 -3.64 8.06 6.20
C THR A 63 -2.33 8.48 5.55
N VAL A 64 -1.21 8.09 6.15
CA VAL A 64 0.12 8.46 5.67
C VAL A 64 0.76 7.22 5.05
N VAL A 65 0.95 7.25 3.73
CA VAL A 65 1.57 6.14 3.01
C VAL A 65 3.08 6.24 3.13
N VAL A 66 3.68 5.24 3.75
CA VAL A 66 5.12 5.22 4.07
C VAL A 66 5.92 4.64 2.92
N THR A 67 5.45 3.54 2.36
CA THR A 67 6.10 2.91 1.20
C THR A 67 5.11 2.01 0.47
N VAL A 68 5.45 1.67 -0.78
CA VAL A 68 4.68 0.72 -1.57
C VAL A 68 5.64 -0.21 -2.29
N TYR A 69 5.18 -1.40 -2.62
CA TYR A 69 5.93 -2.31 -3.48
C TYR A 69 5.00 -3.37 -4.05
N LYS A 70 5.45 -4.02 -5.11
CA LYS A 70 4.76 -5.17 -5.69
C LYS A 70 5.53 -6.43 -5.35
N ALA A 71 4.80 -7.51 -5.10
CA ALA A 71 5.40 -8.82 -4.87
C ALA A 71 4.55 -9.88 -5.57
N ARG A 72 5.10 -11.07 -5.76
CA ARG A 72 4.35 -12.15 -6.38
C ARG A 72 3.28 -12.63 -5.42
N ARG A 73 2.07 -12.87 -5.95
CA ARG A 73 0.92 -13.28 -5.15
C ARG A 73 1.20 -14.57 -4.39
N GLU A 74 1.92 -15.48 -4.99
CA GLU A 74 2.20 -16.79 -4.39
C GLU A 74 2.93 -16.69 -3.05
N ARG A 75 3.65 -15.58 -2.81
CA ARG A 75 4.33 -15.35 -1.54
C ARG A 75 3.38 -15.06 -0.41
N TYR A 76 2.23 -14.50 -0.71
CA TYR A 76 1.29 -13.99 0.30
C TYR A 76 -0.03 -14.72 0.32
N GLN A 77 -0.22 -15.69 -0.54
CA GLN A 77 -1.41 -16.55 -0.57
C GLN A 77 -2.72 -15.75 -0.57
N ILE A 78 -2.77 -14.77 -1.45
CA ILE A 78 -3.91 -13.87 -1.48
C ILE A 78 -4.62 -13.91 -2.83
#